data_9f616c4b58ea716be71dde5db3d9f898
#
_entry.id   9f616c4b58ea716be71dde5db3d9f898
#
_cell.length_a   1.000
_cell.length_b   1.000
_cell.length_c   1.000
_cell.angle_alpha   90.00
_cell.angle_beta   90.00
_cell.angle_gamma   90.00
#
_symmetry.space_group_name_H-M   'P 1'
#
loop_
_entity.id
_entity.type
_entity.pdbx_description
1 polymer ?
#
loop_
_entity_poly.entity_id
_entity_poly.type
_entity_poly.pdbx_seq_one_letter_code
_entity_poly.pdbx_strand_id
1 'polypeptide(L)'
;MKLSTPEKVLAVTLVAYIVLDILLTPVARLETRSASDITSLGLATLGLIFVGLALATMSLVLLFRNSPRTPIVAIVAAVLYFPCALADLTGNFSSVRQPAAIEVIELVQVVVALILVGVGVFILRADAMETTNRWS
;
A
#
# COMPACT_ATOMS: atom_id res chain seq x y z
N MET A 1 2.63 -1.65 -25.07
CA MET A 1 1.89 -2.54 -24.15
C MET A 1 0.49 -2.00 -23.93
N LYS A 2 -0.51 -2.84 -24.04
CA LYS A 2 -1.91 -2.42 -23.87
C LYS A 2 -2.46 -3.05 -22.58
N LEU A 3 -2.68 -2.23 -21.57
CA LEU A 3 -3.26 -2.65 -20.30
C LEU A 3 -4.78 -2.78 -20.41
N SER A 4 -5.34 -3.81 -19.79
CA SER A 4 -6.79 -3.93 -19.59
C SER A 4 -7.30 -2.86 -18.64
N THR A 5 -8.62 -2.65 -18.59
CA THR A 5 -9.22 -1.66 -17.67
C THR A 5 -8.86 -1.94 -16.19
N PRO A 6 -8.98 -3.18 -15.67
CA PRO A 6 -8.54 -3.46 -14.31
C PRO A 6 -7.06 -3.19 -14.06
N GLU A 7 -6.20 -3.51 -15.02
CA GLU A 7 -4.76 -3.23 -14.92
C GLU A 7 -4.44 -1.75 -14.90
N LYS A 8 -5.19 -0.93 -15.64
CA LYS A 8 -5.08 0.54 -15.59
C LYS A 8 -5.46 1.08 -14.22
N VAL A 9 -6.55 0.57 -13.65
CA VAL A 9 -6.98 0.94 -12.30
C VAL A 9 -5.92 0.52 -11.28
N LEU A 10 -5.37 -0.67 -11.43
CA LEU A 10 -4.28 -1.15 -10.57
C LEU A 10 -3.05 -0.24 -10.67
N ALA A 11 -2.65 0.16 -11.88
CA ALA A 11 -1.51 1.05 -12.10
C ALA A 11 -1.70 2.40 -11.42
N VAL A 12 -2.85 3.04 -11.63
CA VAL A 12 -3.17 4.34 -11.02
C VAL A 12 -3.20 4.23 -9.50
N THR A 13 -3.82 3.17 -8.97
CA THR A 13 -3.90 2.95 -7.53
C THR A 13 -2.52 2.69 -6.91
N LEU A 14 -1.67 1.93 -7.59
CA LEU A 14 -0.27 1.70 -7.15
C LEU A 14 0.53 3.01 -7.11
N VAL A 15 0.41 3.84 -8.13
CA VAL A 15 1.09 5.15 -8.16
C VAL A 15 0.59 6.03 -7.02
N ALA A 16 -0.71 6.10 -6.80
CA ALA A 16 -1.30 6.86 -5.69
C ALA A 16 -0.80 6.31 -4.33
N TYR A 17 -0.77 4.99 -4.16
CA TYR A 17 -0.26 4.34 -2.96
C TYR A 17 1.20 4.71 -2.68
N ILE A 18 2.05 4.63 -3.69
CA ILE A 18 3.49 4.96 -3.58
C ILE A 18 3.67 6.44 -3.21
N VAL A 19 2.95 7.35 -3.86
CA VAL A 19 3.04 8.79 -3.57
C VAL A 19 2.61 9.07 -2.13
N LEU A 20 1.49 8.51 -1.68
CA LEU A 20 1.00 8.70 -0.31
C LEU A 20 1.97 8.10 0.73
N ASP A 21 2.55 6.94 0.46
CA ASP A 21 3.58 6.36 1.33
C ASP A 21 4.79 7.28 1.47
N ILE A 22 5.26 7.86 0.38
CA ILE A 22 6.37 8.81 0.41
C ILE A 22 6.01 10.05 1.23
N LEU A 23 4.77 10.55 1.11
CA LEU A 23 4.29 11.69 1.90
C LEU A 23 4.22 11.37 3.40
N LEU A 24 4.03 10.12 3.78
CA LEU A 24 4.04 9.68 5.17
C LEU A 24 5.46 9.50 5.74
N THR A 25 6.48 9.48 4.89
CA THR A 25 7.87 9.39 5.34
C THR A 25 8.43 10.77 5.74
N PRO A 26 9.50 10.81 6.55
CA PRO A 26 10.15 12.07 6.92
C PRO A 26 10.68 12.89 5.73
N VAL A 27 10.87 12.27 4.58
CA VAL A 27 11.35 12.93 3.34
C VAL A 27 10.44 14.08 2.91
N ALA A 28 9.13 13.93 3.08
CA ALA A 28 8.15 14.95 2.72
C ALA A 28 8.07 16.10 3.75
N ARG A 29 8.72 15.97 4.91
CA ARG A 29 8.73 16.95 6.00
C ARG A 29 7.35 17.29 6.59
N LEU A 30 6.35 16.45 6.36
CA LEU A 30 5.04 16.57 6.99
C LEU A 30 5.02 15.94 8.39
N GLU A 31 5.89 14.96 8.62
CA GLU A 31 6.08 14.34 9.91
C GLU A 31 6.94 15.24 10.80
N THR A 32 6.37 15.70 11.90
CA THR A 32 7.03 16.59 12.86
C THR A 32 7.47 15.89 14.13
N ARG A 33 7.07 14.63 14.32
CA ARG A 33 7.50 13.83 15.47
C ARG A 33 8.96 13.40 15.33
N SER A 34 9.70 13.42 16.44
CA SER A 34 11.09 12.95 16.45
C SER A 34 11.14 11.42 16.56
N ALA A 35 12.26 10.82 16.17
CA ALA A 35 12.48 9.38 16.30
C ALA A 35 12.37 8.89 17.76
N SER A 36 12.72 9.75 18.73
CA SER A 36 12.59 9.44 20.16
C SER A 36 11.14 9.36 20.64
N ASP A 37 10.20 9.97 19.94
CA ASP A 37 8.76 9.93 20.26
C ASP A 37 8.10 8.62 19.79
N ILE A 38 8.72 7.92 18.85
CA ILE A 38 8.16 6.71 18.23
C ILE A 38 8.40 5.51 19.15
N THR A 39 7.34 4.75 19.41
CA THR A 39 7.40 3.54 20.24
C THR A 39 8.09 2.39 19.50
N SER A 40 8.49 1.33 20.23
CA SER A 40 9.03 0.11 19.59
C SER A 40 8.05 -0.51 18.60
N LEU A 41 6.74 -0.51 18.94
CA LEU A 41 5.70 -0.94 18.02
C LEU A 41 5.63 -0.03 16.78
N GLY A 42 5.73 1.28 16.99
CA GLY A 42 5.77 2.26 15.90
C GLY A 42 6.94 2.02 14.95
N LEU A 43 8.14 1.78 15.48
CA LEU A 43 9.32 1.49 14.66
C LEU A 43 9.17 0.19 13.87
N ALA A 44 8.62 -0.87 14.49
CA ALA A 44 8.39 -2.14 13.81
C ALA A 44 7.39 -1.98 12.66
N THR A 45 6.27 -1.29 12.89
CA THR A 45 5.25 -1.04 11.87
C THR A 45 5.74 -0.10 10.78
N LEU A 46 6.58 0.88 11.12
CA LEU A 46 7.23 1.75 10.14
C LEU A 46 8.14 0.94 9.19
N GLY A 47 8.85 -0.05 9.73
CA GLY A 47 9.63 -1.00 8.91
C GLY A 47 8.75 -1.73 7.89
N LEU A 48 7.53 -2.13 8.27
CA LEU A 48 6.57 -2.75 7.36
C LEU A 48 6.12 -1.80 6.25
N ILE A 49 5.99 -0.50 6.52
CA ILE A 49 5.69 0.50 5.49
C ILE A 49 6.80 0.55 4.43
N PHE A 50 8.07 0.56 4.84
CA PHE A 50 9.18 0.57 3.89
C PHE A 50 9.21 -0.70 3.02
N VAL A 51 8.95 -1.86 3.61
CA VAL A 51 8.81 -3.11 2.87
C VAL A 51 7.63 -3.03 1.90
N GLY A 52 6.50 -2.52 2.36
CA GLY A 52 5.30 -2.32 1.53
C GLY A 52 5.55 -1.37 0.36
N LEU A 53 6.29 -0.28 0.59
CA LEU A 53 6.67 0.66 -0.48
C LEU A 53 7.56 -0.02 -1.53
N ALA A 54 8.53 -0.82 -1.11
CA ALA A 54 9.37 -1.58 -2.02
C ALA A 54 8.55 -2.59 -2.84
N LEU A 55 7.62 -3.30 -2.19
CA LEU A 55 6.74 -4.25 -2.86
C LEU A 55 5.75 -3.56 -3.81
N ALA A 56 5.21 -2.40 -3.47
CA ALA A 56 4.35 -1.62 -4.35
C ALA A 56 5.11 -1.19 -5.62
N THR A 57 6.33 -0.72 -5.46
CA THR A 57 7.21 -0.37 -6.58
C THR A 57 7.51 -1.59 -7.44
N MET A 58 7.83 -2.72 -6.82
CA MET A 58 8.04 -3.99 -7.53
C MET A 58 6.78 -4.44 -8.27
N SER A 59 5.61 -4.32 -7.66
CA SER A 59 4.33 -4.64 -8.32
C SER A 59 4.12 -3.80 -9.57
N LEU A 60 4.43 -2.51 -9.52
CA LEU A 60 4.33 -1.62 -10.68
C LEU A 60 5.28 -2.07 -11.81
N VAL A 61 6.51 -2.45 -11.48
CA VAL A 61 7.46 -2.99 -12.46
C VAL A 61 6.95 -4.30 -13.06
N LEU A 62 6.42 -5.21 -12.22
CA LEU A 62 5.85 -6.48 -12.66
C LEU A 62 4.65 -6.27 -13.59
N LEU A 63 3.85 -5.24 -13.34
CA LEU A 63 2.72 -4.88 -14.20
C LEU A 63 3.20 -4.56 -15.63
N PHE A 64 4.25 -3.74 -15.75
CA PHE A 64 4.84 -3.40 -17.06
C PHE A 64 5.52 -4.59 -17.74
N ARG A 65 5.87 -5.63 -16.98
CA ARG A 65 6.40 -6.89 -17.50
C ARG A 65 5.32 -7.94 -17.77
N ASN A 66 4.05 -7.59 -17.63
CA ASN A 66 2.91 -8.51 -17.78
C ASN A 66 3.02 -9.76 -16.89
N SER A 67 3.59 -9.62 -15.71
CA SER A 67 3.75 -10.74 -14.77
C SER A 67 2.43 -11.11 -14.10
N PRO A 68 2.06 -12.40 -14.02
CA PRO A 68 0.85 -12.83 -13.30
C PRO A 68 0.97 -12.65 -11.79
N ARG A 69 2.15 -12.35 -11.27
CA ARG A 69 2.38 -12.12 -9.84
C ARG A 69 2.03 -10.70 -9.39
N THR A 70 1.81 -9.78 -10.33
CA THR A 70 1.52 -8.37 -10.05
C THR A 70 0.42 -8.17 -9.00
N PRO A 71 -0.78 -8.77 -9.12
CA PRO A 71 -1.84 -8.50 -8.14
C PRO A 71 -1.53 -9.07 -6.76
N ILE A 72 -0.84 -10.19 -6.67
CA ILE A 72 -0.44 -10.77 -5.37
C ILE A 72 0.52 -9.83 -4.64
N VAL A 73 1.54 -9.34 -5.34
CA VAL A 73 2.53 -8.43 -4.76
C VAL A 73 1.87 -7.11 -4.34
N ALA A 74 0.93 -6.60 -5.14
CA ALA A 74 0.16 -5.39 -4.80
C ALA A 74 -0.68 -5.57 -3.53
N ILE A 75 -1.35 -6.71 -3.38
CA ILE A 75 -2.15 -7.03 -2.18
C ILE A 75 -1.25 -7.09 -0.95
N VAL A 76 -0.12 -7.78 -1.03
CA VAL A 76 0.82 -7.89 0.10
C VAL A 76 1.34 -6.50 0.49
N ALA A 77 1.71 -5.68 -0.49
CA ALA A 77 2.15 -4.31 -0.24
C ALA A 77 1.09 -3.50 0.53
N ALA A 78 -0.16 -3.58 0.11
CA ALA A 78 -1.27 -2.87 0.75
C ALA A 78 -1.55 -3.37 2.17
N VAL A 79 -1.51 -4.67 2.39
CA VAL A 79 -1.76 -5.29 3.71
C VAL A 79 -0.71 -4.86 4.73
N LEU A 80 0.54 -4.70 4.32
CA LEU A 80 1.63 -4.28 5.21
C LEU A 80 1.47 -2.85 5.75
N TYR A 81 0.64 -2.04 5.15
CA TYR A 81 0.34 -0.69 5.62
C TYR A 81 -0.56 -0.67 6.86
N PHE A 82 -1.53 -1.58 6.96
CA PHE A 82 -2.56 -1.54 8.00
C PHE A 82 -2.04 -1.59 9.43
N PRO A 83 -1.02 -2.39 9.78
CA PRO A 83 -0.48 -2.39 11.15
C PRO A 83 -0.01 -1.01 11.62
N CYS A 84 0.67 -0.26 10.75
CA CYS A 84 1.14 1.09 11.08
C CYS A 84 -0.02 2.08 11.22
N ALA A 85 -0.95 2.06 10.28
CA ALA A 85 -2.14 2.92 10.34
C ALA A 85 -2.94 2.66 11.62
N LEU A 86 -3.14 1.39 11.97
CA LEU A 86 -3.85 1.02 13.18
C LEU A 86 -3.08 1.47 14.43
N ALA A 87 -1.77 1.30 14.47
CA ALA A 87 -0.94 1.73 15.60
C ALA A 87 -1.01 3.26 15.79
N ASP A 88 -0.92 4.02 14.70
CA ASP A 88 -0.94 5.48 14.77
C ASP A 88 -2.33 6.02 15.13
N LEU A 89 -3.39 5.50 14.52
CA LEU A 89 -4.77 5.91 14.79
C LEU A 89 -5.24 5.55 16.21
N THR A 90 -4.67 4.51 16.81
CA THR A 90 -4.98 4.11 18.20
C THR A 90 -4.04 4.74 19.24
N GLY A 91 -3.09 5.57 18.82
CA GLY A 91 -2.15 6.23 19.73
C GLY A 91 -1.00 5.34 20.23
N ASN A 92 -0.80 4.17 19.64
CA ASN A 92 0.26 3.22 20.04
C ASN A 92 1.56 3.37 19.23
N PHE A 93 1.55 4.20 18.19
CA PHE A 93 2.71 4.45 17.34
C PHE A 93 3.72 5.40 17.98
N SER A 94 3.25 6.42 18.67
CA SER A 94 4.07 7.50 19.20
C SER A 94 3.53 7.98 20.55
N SER A 95 4.41 8.50 21.40
CA SER A 95 4.05 9.18 22.65
C SER A 95 3.45 10.58 22.42
N VAL A 96 3.63 11.13 21.22
CA VAL A 96 3.13 12.44 20.80
C VAL A 96 2.02 12.26 19.77
N ARG A 97 1.00 13.13 19.86
CA ARG A 97 -0.10 13.11 18.89
C ARG A 97 0.40 13.34 17.47
N GLN A 98 -0.12 12.58 16.52
CA GLN A 98 0.24 12.73 15.12
C GLN A 98 -0.16 14.13 14.57
N PRO A 99 0.64 14.72 13.67
CA PRO A 99 0.26 15.93 12.97
C PRO A 99 -1.04 15.76 12.17
N ALA A 100 -1.86 16.80 12.09
CA ALA A 100 -3.12 16.74 11.37
C ALA A 100 -2.95 16.37 9.88
N ALA A 101 -1.88 16.83 9.24
CA ALA A 101 -1.57 16.49 7.85
C ALA A 101 -1.31 14.99 7.69
N ILE A 102 -0.58 14.38 8.62
CA ILE A 102 -0.29 12.94 8.64
C ILE A 102 -1.58 12.14 8.85
N GLU A 103 -2.44 12.56 9.77
CA GLU A 103 -3.72 11.91 10.02
C GLU A 103 -4.60 11.84 8.77
N VAL A 104 -4.73 12.96 8.05
CA VAL A 104 -5.50 13.03 6.80
C VAL A 104 -4.91 12.11 5.73
N ILE A 105 -3.60 12.15 5.54
CA ILE A 105 -2.91 11.31 4.55
C ILE A 105 -3.05 9.84 4.90
N GLU A 106 -2.96 9.46 6.15
CA GLU A 106 -3.15 8.07 6.60
C GLU A 106 -4.57 7.58 6.31
N LEU A 107 -5.59 8.39 6.56
CA LEU A 107 -6.98 8.02 6.28
C LEU A 107 -7.21 7.84 4.77
N VAL A 108 -6.66 8.71 3.95
CA VAL A 108 -6.69 8.56 2.48
C VAL A 108 -5.95 7.31 2.05
N GLN A 109 -4.78 7.04 2.64
CA GLN A 109 -3.99 5.85 2.32
C GLN A 109 -4.71 4.55 2.71
N VAL A 110 -5.46 4.53 3.80
CA VAL A 110 -6.31 3.37 4.16
C VAL A 110 -7.30 3.07 3.05
N VAL A 111 -7.96 4.10 2.51
CA VAL A 111 -8.90 3.93 1.39
C VAL A 111 -8.19 3.41 0.14
N VAL A 112 -7.05 3.99 -0.20
CA VAL A 112 -6.25 3.56 -1.36
C VAL A 112 -5.77 2.12 -1.20
N ALA A 113 -5.32 1.73 0.01
CA ALA A 113 -4.90 0.37 0.30
C ALA A 113 -6.07 -0.64 0.16
N LEU A 114 -7.28 -0.27 0.62
CA LEU A 114 -8.48 -1.10 0.45
C LEU A 114 -8.84 -1.26 -1.03
N ILE A 115 -8.76 -0.19 -1.82
CA ILE A 115 -8.98 -0.25 -3.27
C ILE A 115 -7.94 -1.16 -3.92
N LEU A 116 -6.68 -1.04 -3.52
CA LEU A 116 -5.59 -1.85 -4.06
C LEU A 116 -5.81 -3.35 -3.80
N VAL A 117 -6.23 -3.70 -2.58
CA VAL A 117 -6.61 -5.09 -2.25
C VAL A 117 -7.80 -5.54 -3.10
N GLY A 118 -8.85 -4.73 -3.20
CA GLY A 118 -10.06 -5.07 -3.96
C GLY A 118 -9.78 -5.30 -5.44
N VAL A 119 -9.03 -4.41 -6.07
CA VAL A 119 -8.65 -4.54 -7.49
C VAL A 119 -7.75 -5.75 -7.70
N GLY A 120 -6.77 -5.97 -6.81
CA GLY A 120 -5.89 -7.13 -6.87
C GLY A 120 -6.65 -8.45 -6.79
N VAL A 121 -7.58 -8.57 -5.85
CA VAL A 121 -8.45 -9.74 -5.70
C VAL A 121 -9.34 -9.93 -6.94
N PHE A 122 -9.90 -8.84 -7.47
CA PHE A 122 -10.71 -8.89 -8.69
C PHE A 122 -9.92 -9.48 -9.87
N ILE A 123 -8.70 -9.03 -10.09
CA ILE A 123 -7.84 -9.52 -11.17
C ILE A 123 -7.52 -11.00 -10.96
N LEU A 124 -7.15 -11.41 -9.73
CA LEU A 124 -6.86 -12.81 -9.42
C LEU A 124 -8.05 -13.73 -9.67
N ARG A 125 -9.25 -13.29 -9.31
CA ARG A 125 -10.48 -14.08 -9.57
C ARG A 125 -10.81 -14.18 -11.04
N ALA A 126 -10.64 -13.10 -11.80
CA ALA A 126 -10.86 -13.11 -13.23
C ALA A 126 -9.90 -14.09 -13.94
N ASP A 127 -8.63 -14.05 -13.58
CA ASP A 127 -7.62 -14.96 -14.13
C ASP A 127 -7.91 -16.43 -13.77
N ALA A 128 -8.34 -16.69 -12.53
CA ALA A 128 -8.69 -18.05 -12.08
C ALA A 128 -9.91 -18.60 -12.85
N MET A 129 -10.94 -17.77 -13.10
CA MET A 129 -12.12 -18.16 -13.87
C MET A 129 -11.78 -18.45 -15.33
N GLU A 130 -10.92 -17.64 -15.94
CA GLU A 130 -10.45 -17.86 -17.31
C GLU A 130 -9.69 -19.17 -17.45
N THR A 131 -8.81 -19.48 -16.50
CA THR A 131 -8.07 -20.75 -16.46
C THR A 131 -9.00 -21.93 -16.30
N THR A 132 -10.00 -21.84 -15.43
CA THR A 132 -11.00 -22.92 -15.22
C THR A 132 -11.81 -23.18 -16.51
N ASN A 133 -12.20 -22.13 -17.21
CA ASN A 133 -12.96 -22.27 -18.45
C ASN A 133 -12.17 -22.93 -19.60
N ARG A 134 -10.83 -22.80 -19.59
CA ARG A 134 -9.98 -23.47 -20.59
C ARG A 134 -9.91 -24.99 -20.41
N TRP A 135 -10.17 -25.50 -19.21
CA TRP A 135 -10.10 -26.92 -18.89
C TRP A 135 -11.47 -27.61 -18.89
N SER A 136 -12.55 -26.85 -19.03
CA SER A 136 -13.89 -27.38 -19.21
C SER A 136 -14.26 -27.40 -20.72
#